data_4768888b898aae0828bd897163b9e4c5
#
_entry.id   4768888b898aae0828bd897163b9e4c5
#
_cell.length_a   1.000
_cell.length_b   1.000
_cell.length_c   1.000
_cell.angle_alpha   90.00
_cell.angle_beta   90.00
_cell.angle_gamma   90.00
#
_symmetry.space_group_name_H-M   'P 1'
#
loop_
_entity.id
_entity.type
_entity.pdbx_description
1 polymer ?
#
loop_
_entity_poly.entity_id
_entity_poly.type
_entity_poly.pdbx_seq_one_letter_code
_entity_poly.pdbx_strand_id
1 'polypeptide(L)'
;QALRSRVRIVSTWKGKRVYLEEFYNILKTSIEETELLIREKDRELFEDILSQTISQQLTDRIAESRKWVADMSGLMKDMDTSMGLSFSLEWKPRKPENDTELDIGELEKILLRDRALLTLEDIEKVAAHFRSKIQAEKMKLEENGGVVTYMDLVRDALDYRKWFEFRMFYKRGEDAKKLLTNAAFNRFSGGEKAMAMYVPLFAAVNAQYQ
;
A
#
# COMPACT_ATOMS: atom_id res chain seq x y z
N GLN A 1 -54.58 -22.16 31.56
CA GLN A 1 -53.71 -20.95 31.51
C GLN A 1 -52.25 -21.43 31.58
N ALA A 2 -51.52 -21.37 30.47
CA ALA A 2 -50.10 -21.70 30.45
C ALA A 2 -49.32 -20.55 31.12
N LEU A 3 -48.71 -20.87 32.28
CA LEU A 3 -47.77 -19.97 32.97
C LEU A 3 -46.55 -19.77 32.05
N ARG A 4 -46.46 -18.61 31.40
CA ARG A 4 -45.22 -18.20 30.71
C ARG A 4 -44.16 -17.89 31.77
N SER A 5 -43.24 -18.82 32.01
CA SER A 5 -42.08 -18.59 32.86
C SER A 5 -41.19 -17.54 32.18
N ARG A 6 -41.01 -16.38 32.83
CA ARG A 6 -40.04 -15.38 32.39
C ARG A 6 -38.66 -15.81 32.87
N VAL A 7 -37.83 -16.26 31.95
CA VAL A 7 -36.42 -16.53 32.25
C VAL A 7 -35.67 -15.15 32.30
N ARG A 8 -35.09 -14.86 33.46
CA ARG A 8 -34.18 -13.68 33.59
C ARG A 8 -32.73 -14.18 33.54
N ILE A 9 -32.02 -13.78 32.52
CA ILE A 9 -30.58 -14.05 32.39
C ILE A 9 -29.83 -12.99 33.18
N VAL A 10 -29.01 -13.42 34.14
CA VAL A 10 -28.17 -12.57 34.97
C VAL A 10 -26.73 -13.08 34.84
N SER A 11 -25.80 -12.16 34.58
CA SER A 11 -24.36 -12.42 34.53
C SER A 11 -23.64 -11.63 35.64
N THR A 12 -22.35 -11.90 35.83
CA THR A 12 -21.53 -11.15 36.76
C THR A 12 -20.43 -10.44 35.98
N TRP A 13 -20.40 -9.09 36.07
CA TRP A 13 -19.38 -8.26 35.45
C TRP A 13 -18.64 -7.43 36.51
N LYS A 14 -17.32 -7.57 36.60
CA LYS A 14 -16.47 -6.90 37.61
C LYS A 14 -17.03 -7.01 39.04
N GLY A 15 -17.56 -8.20 39.39
CA GLY A 15 -18.12 -8.48 40.72
C GLY A 15 -19.55 -7.99 40.96
N LYS A 16 -20.20 -7.33 39.99
CA LYS A 16 -21.61 -6.90 40.09
C LYS A 16 -22.52 -7.80 39.25
N ARG A 17 -23.72 -8.06 39.74
CA ARG A 17 -24.77 -8.74 38.95
C ARG A 17 -25.35 -7.77 37.96
N VAL A 18 -25.36 -8.15 36.67
CA VAL A 18 -25.90 -7.35 35.57
C VAL A 18 -26.92 -8.15 34.78
N TYR A 19 -27.97 -7.53 34.31
CA TYR A 19 -28.95 -8.10 33.43
C TYR A 19 -28.47 -8.07 31.98
N LEU A 20 -29.05 -8.91 31.12
CA LEU A 20 -28.62 -9.07 29.74
C LEU A 20 -28.56 -7.72 28.98
N GLU A 21 -29.57 -6.89 29.15
CA GLU A 21 -29.65 -5.58 28.50
C GLU A 21 -28.56 -4.61 29.00
N GLU A 22 -28.34 -4.61 30.32
CA GLU A 22 -27.29 -3.82 30.95
C GLU A 22 -25.91 -4.31 30.51
N PHE A 23 -25.72 -5.63 30.46
CA PHE A 23 -24.47 -6.22 29.98
C PHE A 23 -24.19 -5.91 28.52
N TYR A 24 -25.22 -5.95 27.65
CA TYR A 24 -25.11 -5.52 26.25
C TYR A 24 -24.67 -4.07 26.13
N ASN A 25 -25.25 -3.15 26.90
CA ASN A 25 -24.89 -1.75 26.88
C ASN A 25 -23.45 -1.53 27.39
N ILE A 26 -23.04 -2.22 28.45
CA ILE A 26 -21.65 -2.18 28.94
C ILE A 26 -20.67 -2.65 27.87
N LEU A 27 -20.96 -3.77 27.20
CA LEU A 27 -20.10 -4.25 26.12
C LEU A 27 -20.03 -3.29 24.96
N LYS A 28 -21.17 -2.73 24.55
CA LYS A 28 -21.23 -1.74 23.45
C LYS A 28 -20.39 -0.50 23.77
N THR A 29 -20.54 0.06 24.96
CA THR A 29 -19.73 1.23 25.40
C THR A 29 -18.24 0.86 25.48
N SER A 30 -17.91 -0.31 26.01
CA SER A 30 -16.52 -0.77 26.09
C SER A 30 -15.88 -0.98 24.72
N ILE A 31 -16.64 -1.44 23.72
CA ILE A 31 -16.17 -1.54 22.33
C ILE A 31 -15.91 -0.15 21.75
N GLU A 32 -16.87 0.78 21.91
CA GLU A 32 -16.76 2.17 21.43
C GLU A 32 -15.55 2.90 22.05
N GLU A 33 -15.33 2.74 23.36
CA GLU A 33 -14.16 3.28 24.07
C GLU A 33 -12.85 2.67 23.57
N THR A 34 -12.83 1.35 23.34
CA THR A 34 -11.64 0.65 22.85
C THR A 34 -11.31 1.05 21.41
N GLU A 35 -12.33 1.18 20.55
CA GLU A 35 -12.15 1.67 19.19
C GLU A 35 -11.61 3.10 19.15
N LEU A 36 -12.09 3.98 20.05
CA LEU A 36 -11.59 5.35 20.16
C LEU A 36 -10.12 5.36 20.59
N LEU A 37 -9.73 4.55 21.59
CA LEU A 37 -8.35 4.42 22.04
C LEU A 37 -7.42 3.89 20.94
N ILE A 38 -7.88 2.91 20.13
CA ILE A 38 -7.12 2.40 18.99
C ILE A 38 -6.90 3.51 17.97
N ARG A 39 -7.94 4.29 17.64
CA ARG A 39 -7.82 5.41 16.68
C ARG A 39 -6.85 6.48 17.18
N GLU A 40 -6.87 6.82 18.46
CA GLU A 40 -5.93 7.77 19.05
C GLU A 40 -4.48 7.26 18.99
N LYS A 41 -4.25 5.99 19.29
CA LYS A 41 -2.92 5.37 19.20
C LYS A 41 -2.41 5.27 17.77
N ASP A 42 -3.28 4.94 16.83
CA ASP A 42 -2.94 4.97 15.41
C ASP A 42 -2.56 6.38 14.96
N ARG A 43 -3.33 7.40 15.39
CA ARG A 43 -3.03 8.79 15.08
C ARG A 43 -1.67 9.22 15.62
N GLU A 44 -1.37 8.94 16.90
CA GLU A 44 -0.06 9.23 17.51
C GLU A 44 1.08 8.55 16.72
N LEU A 45 0.91 7.28 16.35
CA LEU A 45 1.89 6.54 15.56
C LEU A 45 2.14 7.21 14.19
N PHE A 46 1.07 7.62 13.50
CA PHE A 46 1.22 8.26 12.18
C PHE A 46 1.70 9.71 12.27
N GLU A 47 1.42 10.43 13.35
CA GLU A 47 2.06 11.71 13.63
C GLU A 47 3.58 11.55 13.79
N ASP A 48 4.04 10.50 14.46
CA ASP A 48 5.47 10.18 14.59
C ASP A 48 6.08 9.76 13.25
N ILE A 49 5.37 8.95 12.45
CA ILE A 49 5.79 8.56 11.10
C ILE A 49 5.87 9.76 10.16
N LEU A 50 4.94 10.71 10.27
CA LEU A 50 4.95 11.97 9.55
C LEU A 50 5.98 12.97 10.12
N SER A 51 6.70 12.60 11.20
CA SER A 51 7.84 13.39 11.65
C SER A 51 8.83 13.57 10.50
N GLN A 52 9.44 14.74 10.44
CA GLN A 52 10.25 15.19 9.30
C GLN A 52 11.28 14.14 8.83
N THR A 53 11.87 13.40 9.76
CA THR A 53 12.92 12.41 9.45
C THR A 53 12.39 11.22 8.63
N ILE A 54 11.25 10.64 9.01
CA ILE A 54 10.73 9.45 8.31
C ILE A 54 10.11 9.84 6.97
N SER A 55 9.36 10.93 6.94
CA SER A 55 8.80 11.48 5.70
C SER A 55 9.87 11.80 4.69
N GLN A 56 10.96 12.46 5.12
CA GLN A 56 12.08 12.79 4.28
C GLN A 56 12.77 11.52 3.75
N GLN A 57 13.04 10.55 4.61
CA GLN A 57 13.65 9.28 4.18
C GLN A 57 12.80 8.54 3.15
N LEU A 58 11.47 8.49 3.33
CA LEU A 58 10.56 7.86 2.37
C LEU A 58 10.59 8.57 1.02
N THR A 59 10.51 9.91 1.03
CA THR A 59 10.55 10.71 -0.21
C THR A 59 11.88 10.62 -0.92
N ASP A 60 12.99 10.64 -0.20
CA ASP A 60 14.34 10.47 -0.78
C ASP A 60 14.46 9.10 -1.46
N ARG A 61 14.00 8.03 -0.80
CA ARG A 61 14.00 6.67 -1.37
C ARG A 61 13.10 6.54 -2.59
N ILE A 62 11.94 7.19 -2.60
CA ILE A 62 11.06 7.24 -3.76
C ILE A 62 11.72 7.99 -4.91
N ALA A 63 12.37 9.14 -4.64
CA ALA A 63 13.09 9.91 -5.62
C ALA A 63 14.27 9.14 -6.24
N GLU A 64 15.09 8.47 -5.40
CA GLU A 64 16.17 7.59 -5.85
C GLU A 64 15.64 6.46 -6.73
N SER A 65 14.56 5.81 -6.32
CA SER A 65 13.93 4.73 -7.10
C SER A 65 13.41 5.21 -8.45
N ARG A 66 12.80 6.42 -8.50
CA ARG A 66 12.35 7.03 -9.76
C ARG A 66 13.51 7.33 -10.69
N LYS A 67 14.59 7.89 -10.14
CA LYS A 67 15.80 8.16 -10.93
C LYS A 67 16.35 6.84 -11.50
N TRP A 68 16.53 5.83 -10.66
CA TRP A 68 17.01 4.52 -11.11
C TRP A 68 16.15 3.92 -12.21
N VAL A 69 14.81 3.98 -12.09
CA VAL A 69 13.89 3.49 -13.13
C VAL A 69 14.02 4.31 -14.43
N ALA A 70 14.19 5.63 -14.34
CA ALA A 70 14.38 6.48 -15.50
C ALA A 70 15.68 6.14 -16.24
N ASP A 71 16.78 5.98 -15.50
CA ASP A 71 18.10 5.61 -16.04
C ASP A 71 18.03 4.23 -16.69
N MET A 72 17.45 3.24 -16.01
CA MET A 72 17.21 1.91 -16.58
C MET A 72 16.35 1.96 -17.84
N SER A 73 15.27 2.75 -17.83
CA SER A 73 14.40 2.92 -19.00
C SER A 73 15.11 3.60 -20.16
N GLY A 74 16.03 4.54 -19.88
CA GLY A 74 16.91 5.15 -20.88
C GLY A 74 17.80 4.12 -21.54
N LEU A 75 18.55 3.35 -20.74
CA LEU A 75 19.40 2.27 -21.22
C LEU A 75 18.63 1.22 -22.06
N MET A 76 17.42 0.86 -21.65
CA MET A 76 16.57 -0.07 -22.39
C MET A 76 16.17 0.46 -23.78
N LYS A 77 15.96 1.78 -23.92
CA LYS A 77 15.62 2.40 -25.21
C LYS A 77 16.81 2.44 -26.15
N ASP A 78 18.01 2.65 -25.58
CA ASP A 78 19.26 2.75 -26.35
C ASP A 78 19.78 1.37 -26.81
N MET A 79 19.29 0.29 -26.18
CA MET A 79 19.54 -1.08 -26.65
C MET A 79 18.71 -1.39 -27.91
N ASP A 80 19.11 -0.76 -29.02
CA ASP A 80 18.43 -0.98 -30.31
C ASP A 80 18.60 -2.43 -30.76
N THR A 81 17.49 -3.07 -31.05
CA THR A 81 17.52 -4.42 -31.54
C THR A 81 17.58 -4.42 -33.08
N SER A 82 18.31 -5.35 -33.67
CA SER A 82 18.35 -5.55 -35.13
C SER A 82 16.95 -5.71 -35.76
N MET A 83 15.93 -5.87 -34.94
CA MET A 83 14.52 -6.00 -35.32
C MET A 83 13.71 -4.71 -35.14
N GLY A 84 14.35 -3.59 -34.77
CA GLY A 84 13.69 -2.31 -34.51
C GLY A 84 12.72 -2.35 -33.32
N LEU A 85 12.92 -3.30 -32.37
CA LEU A 85 12.11 -3.42 -31.18
C LEU A 85 12.83 -2.76 -30.02
N SER A 86 12.22 -1.74 -29.42
CA SER A 86 12.73 -1.06 -28.22
C SER A 86 11.79 -1.25 -27.04
N PHE A 87 12.36 -1.21 -25.83
CA PHE A 87 11.64 -1.39 -24.59
C PHE A 87 11.78 -0.16 -23.70
N SER A 88 10.81 0.07 -22.83
CA SER A 88 10.87 1.11 -21.80
C SER A 88 10.12 0.67 -20.57
N LEU A 89 10.59 1.12 -19.40
CA LEU A 89 10.00 0.85 -18.11
C LEU A 89 9.41 2.11 -17.53
N GLU A 90 8.25 2.00 -16.90
CA GLU A 90 7.63 3.05 -16.10
C GLU A 90 7.28 2.49 -14.73
N TRP A 91 7.52 3.28 -13.70
CA TRP A 91 7.13 3.00 -12.33
C TRP A 91 5.99 3.94 -11.95
N LYS A 92 4.78 3.38 -11.92
CA LYS A 92 3.55 4.17 -11.77
C LYS A 92 2.90 3.93 -10.41
N PRO A 93 2.32 4.97 -9.80
CA PRO A 93 1.50 4.81 -8.62
C PRO A 93 0.38 3.80 -8.87
N ARG A 94 0.11 2.93 -7.90
CA ARG A 94 -1.08 2.10 -7.89
C ARG A 94 -2.30 2.97 -7.65
N LYS A 95 -3.42 2.57 -8.22
CA LYS A 95 -4.69 3.23 -7.92
C LYS A 95 -5.16 2.85 -6.52
N PRO A 96 -5.83 3.77 -5.79
CA PRO A 96 -6.50 3.44 -4.55
C PRO A 96 -7.45 2.23 -4.74
N GLU A 97 -7.47 1.34 -3.77
CA GLU A 97 -8.36 0.16 -3.78
C GLU A 97 -9.75 0.49 -3.24
N ASN A 98 -9.87 1.57 -2.45
CA ASN A 98 -11.12 2.05 -1.87
C ASN A 98 -11.06 3.57 -1.62
N ASP A 99 -12.22 4.15 -1.24
CA ASP A 99 -12.39 5.60 -1.05
C ASP A 99 -11.64 6.17 0.18
N THR A 100 -11.15 5.33 1.08
CA THR A 100 -10.37 5.74 2.26
C THR A 100 -8.87 5.79 1.98
N GLU A 101 -8.44 5.27 0.85
CA GLU A 101 -7.05 5.32 0.41
C GLU A 101 -6.77 6.59 -0.37
N LEU A 102 -5.70 7.28 0.00
CA LEU A 102 -5.20 8.43 -0.76
C LEU A 102 -4.62 7.97 -2.10
N ASP A 103 -4.74 8.82 -3.10
CA ASP A 103 -3.87 8.74 -4.27
C ASP A 103 -2.41 8.91 -3.83
N ILE A 104 -1.51 8.12 -4.39
CA ILE A 104 -0.09 8.12 -3.99
C ILE A 104 0.56 9.49 -4.23
N GLY A 105 0.14 10.22 -5.27
CA GLY A 105 0.64 11.57 -5.51
C GLY A 105 0.16 12.58 -4.45
N GLU A 106 -1.02 12.39 -3.87
CA GLU A 106 -1.50 13.18 -2.75
C GLU A 106 -0.75 12.82 -1.45
N LEU A 107 -0.56 11.52 -1.20
CA LEU A 107 0.23 11.03 -0.07
C LEU A 107 1.66 11.61 -0.10
N GLU A 108 2.34 11.56 -1.24
CA GLU A 108 3.68 12.15 -1.40
C GLU A 108 3.70 13.65 -1.13
N LYS A 109 2.70 14.40 -1.58
CA LYS A 109 2.60 15.84 -1.30
C LYS A 109 2.47 16.14 0.20
N ILE A 110 1.72 15.31 0.93
CA ILE A 110 1.59 15.43 2.38
C ILE A 110 2.91 15.07 3.06
N LEU A 111 3.57 13.98 2.65
CA LEU A 111 4.86 13.56 3.20
C LEU A 111 5.98 14.59 2.97
N LEU A 112 5.94 15.32 1.86
CA LEU A 112 6.91 16.39 1.52
C LEU A 112 6.62 17.71 2.23
N ARG A 113 5.43 17.88 2.83
CA ARG A 113 5.05 19.12 3.47
C ARG A 113 5.78 19.28 4.80
N ASP A 114 6.22 20.51 5.11
CA ASP A 114 6.76 20.83 6.43
C ASP A 114 5.74 20.50 7.53
N ARG A 115 6.22 19.86 8.60
CA ARG A 115 5.37 19.46 9.76
C ARG A 115 4.57 20.64 10.32
N ALA A 116 5.15 21.82 10.36
CA ALA A 116 4.49 23.02 10.84
C ALA A 116 3.28 23.45 9.98
N LEU A 117 3.21 22.96 8.75
CA LEU A 117 2.14 23.24 7.79
C LEU A 117 1.14 22.09 7.65
N LEU A 118 1.36 20.95 8.33
CA LEU A 118 0.42 19.84 8.34
C LEU A 118 -0.82 20.21 9.15
N THR A 119 -1.97 20.01 8.54
CA THR A 119 -3.26 20.19 9.22
C THR A 119 -3.68 18.88 9.90
N LEU A 120 -4.58 18.97 10.89
CA LEU A 120 -5.21 17.78 11.48
C LEU A 120 -5.92 16.93 10.42
N GLU A 121 -6.46 17.56 9.39
CA GLU A 121 -7.09 16.86 8.25
C GLU A 121 -6.08 16.06 7.43
N ASP A 122 -4.89 16.60 7.17
CA ASP A 122 -3.82 15.89 6.47
C ASP A 122 -3.38 14.65 7.26
N ILE A 123 -3.20 14.80 8.57
CA ILE A 123 -2.82 13.71 9.48
C ILE A 123 -3.89 12.62 9.49
N GLU A 124 -5.16 13.00 9.61
CA GLU A 124 -6.27 12.02 9.62
C GLU A 124 -6.42 11.30 8.28
N LYS A 125 -6.24 11.99 7.15
CA LYS A 125 -6.22 11.38 5.81
C LYS A 125 -5.13 10.32 5.69
N VAL A 126 -3.92 10.62 6.14
CA VAL A 126 -2.79 9.69 6.12
C VAL A 126 -3.03 8.52 7.07
N ALA A 127 -3.55 8.80 8.28
CA ALA A 127 -3.90 7.76 9.24
C ALA A 127 -5.00 6.82 8.69
N ALA A 128 -6.03 7.37 8.05
CA ALA A 128 -7.09 6.60 7.41
C ALA A 128 -6.56 5.72 6.26
N HIS A 129 -5.67 6.27 5.42
CA HIS A 129 -5.02 5.53 4.35
C HIS A 129 -4.24 4.32 4.88
N PHE A 130 -3.35 4.51 5.84
CA PHE A 130 -2.55 3.41 6.39
C PHE A 130 -3.39 2.42 7.20
N ARG A 131 -4.39 2.89 7.93
CA ARG A 131 -5.34 2.02 8.65
C ARG A 131 -6.07 1.09 7.67
N SER A 132 -6.54 1.61 6.54
CA SER A 132 -7.17 0.82 5.48
C SER A 132 -6.22 -0.25 4.93
N LYS A 133 -4.97 0.12 4.64
CA LYS A 133 -3.93 -0.83 4.17
C LYS A 133 -3.63 -1.92 5.19
N ILE A 134 -3.44 -1.56 6.45
CA ILE A 134 -3.19 -2.50 7.55
C ILE A 134 -4.37 -3.48 7.71
N GLN A 135 -5.60 -2.98 7.64
CA GLN A 135 -6.79 -3.80 7.79
C GLN A 135 -6.96 -4.77 6.61
N ALA A 136 -6.75 -4.31 5.39
CA ALA A 136 -6.80 -5.16 4.20
C ALA A 136 -5.76 -6.29 4.27
N GLU A 137 -4.53 -5.99 4.69
CA GLU A 137 -3.47 -6.99 4.81
C GLU A 137 -3.74 -7.97 5.96
N LYS A 138 -4.25 -7.49 7.09
CA LYS A 138 -4.68 -8.33 8.20
C LYS A 138 -5.74 -9.35 7.76
N MET A 139 -6.76 -8.93 7.03
CA MET A 139 -7.80 -9.82 6.52
C MET A 139 -7.23 -10.90 5.59
N LYS A 140 -6.34 -10.54 4.66
CA LYS A 140 -5.68 -11.49 3.76
C LYS A 140 -4.87 -12.54 4.52
N LEU A 141 -4.20 -12.13 5.60
CA LEU A 141 -3.38 -13.03 6.42
C LEU A 141 -4.23 -13.96 7.30
N GLU A 142 -5.32 -13.45 7.87
CA GLU A 142 -6.28 -14.27 8.64
C GLU A 142 -6.91 -15.35 7.76
N GLU A 143 -7.26 -15.04 6.51
CA GLU A 143 -7.75 -16.02 5.53
C GLU A 143 -6.74 -17.12 5.23
N ASN A 144 -5.43 -16.80 5.28
CA ASN A 144 -4.34 -17.75 5.02
C ASN A 144 -3.81 -18.45 6.29
N GLY A 145 -4.42 -18.23 7.46
CA GLY A 145 -4.04 -18.88 8.73
C GLY A 145 -2.70 -18.40 9.31
N GLY A 146 -2.20 -17.23 8.90
CA GLY A 146 -0.95 -16.63 9.38
C GLY A 146 -1.12 -15.86 10.70
N VAL A 147 -0.10 -15.94 11.57
CA VAL A 147 -0.02 -15.10 12.77
C VAL A 147 1.01 -14.00 12.50
N VAL A 148 0.57 -12.74 12.53
CA VAL A 148 1.42 -11.58 12.24
C VAL A 148 1.26 -10.53 13.32
N THR A 149 2.34 -9.85 13.68
CA THR A 149 2.29 -8.77 14.65
C THR A 149 1.79 -7.47 14.00
N TYR A 150 1.19 -6.58 14.79
CA TYR A 150 0.76 -5.26 14.30
C TYR A 150 1.93 -4.46 13.68
N MET A 151 3.13 -4.58 14.26
CA MET A 151 4.33 -3.91 13.74
C MET A 151 4.75 -4.42 12.35
N ASP A 152 4.54 -5.71 12.08
CA ASP A 152 4.83 -6.26 10.75
C ASP A 152 3.84 -5.70 9.71
N LEU A 153 2.56 -5.56 10.08
CA LEU A 153 1.55 -4.93 9.24
C LEU A 153 1.85 -3.46 8.95
N VAL A 154 2.28 -2.69 9.97
CA VAL A 154 2.69 -1.29 9.79
C VAL A 154 3.91 -1.19 8.86
N ARG A 155 4.92 -2.03 9.07
CA ARG A 155 6.10 -2.08 8.21
C ARG A 155 5.75 -2.41 6.77
N ASP A 156 4.81 -3.32 6.58
CA ASP A 156 4.34 -3.71 5.26
C ASP A 156 3.56 -2.59 4.57
N ALA A 157 2.70 -1.90 5.29
CA ALA A 157 1.94 -0.75 4.79
C ALA A 157 2.86 0.42 4.40
N LEU A 158 3.96 0.62 5.14
CA LEU A 158 4.97 1.65 4.88
C LEU A 158 6.00 1.25 3.80
N ASP A 159 5.94 0.05 3.26
CA ASP A 159 6.80 -0.37 2.17
C ASP A 159 6.39 0.34 0.87
N TYR A 160 7.02 1.52 0.61
CA TYR A 160 6.75 2.35 -0.56
C TYR A 160 6.89 1.60 -1.89
N ARG A 161 7.65 0.50 -1.94
CA ARG A 161 7.81 -0.32 -3.15
C ARG A 161 6.47 -0.95 -3.56
N LYS A 162 5.57 -1.17 -2.62
CA LYS A 162 4.21 -1.68 -2.83
C LYS A 162 3.23 -0.61 -3.29
N TRP A 163 3.56 0.68 -3.12
CA TRP A 163 2.71 1.80 -3.55
C TRP A 163 2.74 2.03 -5.06
N PHE A 164 3.70 1.43 -5.73
CA PHE A 164 3.92 1.57 -7.16
C PHE A 164 3.89 0.22 -7.86
N GLU A 165 3.75 0.27 -9.17
CA GLU A 165 3.85 -0.89 -10.04
C GLU A 165 4.75 -0.63 -11.23
N PHE A 166 5.50 -1.62 -11.66
CA PHE A 166 6.28 -1.56 -12.87
C PHE A 166 5.39 -1.86 -14.07
N ARG A 167 5.45 -1.00 -15.08
CA ARG A 167 4.80 -1.20 -16.37
C ARG A 167 5.86 -1.18 -17.45
N MET A 168 6.00 -2.31 -18.13
CA MET A 168 6.90 -2.43 -19.26
C MET A 168 6.15 -2.14 -20.56
N PHE A 169 6.78 -1.37 -21.43
CA PHE A 169 6.25 -1.02 -22.74
C PHE A 169 7.23 -1.45 -23.83
N TYR A 170 6.70 -1.66 -25.01
CA TYR A 170 7.49 -1.91 -26.21
C TYR A 170 7.05 -1.02 -27.36
N LYS A 171 7.96 -0.77 -28.29
CA LYS A 171 7.75 -0.01 -29.52
C LYS A 171 8.43 -0.76 -30.66
N ARG A 172 7.80 -0.83 -31.84
CA ARG A 172 8.38 -1.38 -33.06
C ARG A 172 8.57 -0.25 -34.07
N GLY A 173 9.83 0.04 -34.45
CA GLY A 173 10.14 1.13 -35.37
C GLY A 173 9.44 2.44 -34.96
N GLU A 174 8.63 2.98 -35.87
CA GLU A 174 7.88 4.21 -35.66
C GLU A 174 6.48 4.03 -35.03
N ASP A 175 6.11 2.77 -34.67
CA ASP A 175 4.81 2.49 -34.04
C ASP A 175 4.65 3.24 -32.72
N ALA A 176 3.39 3.43 -32.30
CA ALA A 176 3.08 3.96 -30.98
C ALA A 176 3.53 2.96 -29.87
N LYS A 177 4.00 3.49 -28.76
CA LYS A 177 4.35 2.75 -27.55
C LYS A 177 3.15 1.96 -27.01
N LYS A 178 3.32 0.65 -26.79
CA LYS A 178 2.28 -0.28 -26.33
C LYS A 178 2.68 -0.95 -25.02
N LEU A 179 1.74 -1.17 -24.12
CA LEU A 179 1.97 -1.91 -22.88
C LEU A 179 2.30 -3.37 -23.20
N LEU A 180 3.37 -3.89 -22.63
CA LEU A 180 3.75 -5.30 -22.73
C LEU A 180 2.91 -6.13 -21.77
N THR A 181 1.81 -6.66 -22.28
CA THR A 181 0.95 -7.61 -21.56
C THR A 181 1.38 -9.05 -21.83
N ASN A 182 0.94 -10.02 -21.03
CA ASN A 182 1.16 -11.43 -21.30
C ASN A 182 0.65 -11.84 -22.69
N ALA A 183 -0.48 -11.28 -23.13
CA ALA A 183 -1.03 -11.54 -24.47
C ALA A 183 -0.12 -10.98 -25.58
N ALA A 184 0.48 -9.80 -25.38
CA ALA A 184 1.44 -9.22 -26.32
C ALA A 184 2.75 -10.04 -26.35
N PHE A 185 3.28 -10.39 -25.17
CA PHE A 185 4.48 -11.21 -25.03
C PHE A 185 4.33 -12.57 -25.71
N ASN A 186 3.16 -13.21 -25.58
CA ASN A 186 2.92 -14.52 -26.21
C ASN A 186 2.95 -14.47 -27.73
N ARG A 187 2.68 -13.30 -28.34
CA ARG A 187 2.73 -13.08 -29.81
C ARG A 187 4.12 -12.77 -30.31
N PHE A 188 5.08 -12.54 -29.43
CA PHE A 188 6.48 -12.30 -29.82
C PHE A 188 7.14 -13.57 -30.37
N SER A 189 8.01 -13.39 -31.34
CA SER A 189 8.93 -14.44 -31.81
C SER A 189 9.88 -14.87 -30.67
N GLY A 190 10.56 -15.99 -30.84
CA GLY A 190 11.53 -16.48 -29.85
C GLY A 190 12.62 -15.45 -29.54
N GLY A 191 13.16 -14.79 -30.57
CA GLY A 191 14.16 -13.73 -30.40
C GLY A 191 13.61 -12.50 -29.68
N GLU A 192 12.40 -12.05 -30.02
CA GLU A 192 11.76 -10.93 -29.35
C GLU A 192 11.45 -11.23 -27.89
N LYS A 193 11.03 -12.45 -27.55
CA LYS A 193 10.84 -12.91 -26.17
C LYS A 193 12.14 -12.88 -25.38
N ALA A 194 13.22 -13.39 -25.99
CA ALA A 194 14.55 -13.34 -25.38
C ALA A 194 14.96 -11.88 -25.08
N MET A 195 14.79 -10.98 -26.06
CA MET A 195 15.09 -9.55 -25.87
C MET A 195 14.24 -8.93 -24.78
N ALA A 196 12.92 -9.21 -24.73
CA ALA A 196 12.03 -8.71 -23.68
C ALA A 196 12.43 -9.17 -22.26
N MET A 197 13.13 -10.29 -22.14
CA MET A 197 13.65 -10.79 -20.86
C MET A 197 15.05 -10.24 -20.52
N TYR A 198 15.96 -10.23 -21.50
CA TYR A 198 17.36 -9.90 -21.25
C TYR A 198 17.63 -8.39 -21.20
N VAL A 199 16.94 -7.58 -22.02
CA VAL A 199 17.15 -6.11 -22.04
C VAL A 199 16.90 -5.48 -20.67
N PRO A 200 15.77 -5.75 -19.99
CA PRO A 200 15.56 -5.21 -18.64
C PRO A 200 16.60 -5.70 -17.62
N LEU A 201 17.00 -6.97 -17.72
CA LEU A 201 18.01 -7.56 -16.83
C LEU A 201 19.36 -6.84 -16.97
N PHE A 202 19.86 -6.68 -18.20
CA PHE A 202 21.12 -5.99 -18.44
C PHE A 202 21.05 -4.51 -18.09
N ALA A 203 19.92 -3.83 -18.37
CA ALA A 203 19.72 -2.45 -17.99
C ALA A 203 19.72 -2.28 -16.46
N ALA A 204 19.08 -3.19 -15.73
CA ALA A 204 19.07 -3.18 -14.26
C ALA A 204 20.47 -3.36 -13.67
N VAL A 205 21.25 -4.33 -14.19
CA VAL A 205 22.64 -4.54 -13.76
C VAL A 205 23.49 -3.32 -14.05
N ASN A 206 23.39 -2.74 -15.24
CA ASN A 206 24.19 -1.56 -15.61
C ASN A 206 23.82 -0.33 -14.77
N ALA A 207 22.54 -0.08 -14.53
CA ALA A 207 22.07 1.02 -13.69
C ALA A 207 22.47 0.90 -12.21
N GLN A 208 22.85 -0.30 -11.74
CA GLN A 208 23.32 -0.52 -10.38
C GLN A 208 24.81 -0.15 -10.20
N TYR A 209 25.59 -0.14 -11.28
CA TYR A 209 27.03 0.12 -11.25
C TYR A 209 27.40 1.54 -11.70
N GLN A 210 26.43 2.38 -11.99
CA GLN A 210 26.59 3.83 -12.26
C GLN A 210 26.35 4.65 -10.99
#